data_4e06a277ff5aff5890133d0cdf364ec6
#
_entry.id   4e06a277ff5aff5890133d0cdf364ec6
#
_cell.length_a   1.000
_cell.length_b   1.000
_cell.length_c   1.000
_cell.angle_alpha   90.00
_cell.angle_beta   90.00
_cell.angle_gamma   90.00
#
_symmetry.space_group_name_H-M   'P 1'
#
loop_
_entity.id
_entity.type
_entity.pdbx_description
1 polymer ?
#
loop_
_entity_poly.entity_id
_entity_poly.type
_entity_poly.pdbx_seq_one_letter_code
_entity_poly.pdbx_strand_id
1 'polypeptide(L)'
;MNIVILDDYQDVVRKLDCASKLDAYPAKVYTNTVKGIGQLSVRLKDADVIVLIRERTPLNRQLLEKLPRLKLISQTGHAGSHIDLVACTERGIAVAQGTGSPYAPAELTWALIMAAARRLPQYIGNLKHGAWQQSGLKSASMPVNFSMGTVLRGKTLGIWGYGKIGQLVAGFAKAFGMQVLVWGSEESRARAAQDGLIPAATREAFFEECDVLTLHLRLNDATRNIVKLDDLSRMKPTAMIVNTSRAELIESDALISALNRGRPGLAAIDVFETEPILQGHALLRLENCICTPHIGYVEKDNYELYFGAAFDNVINFIKGTPTNIVNPGALQVRR
;
A
#
# COMPACT_ATOMS: atom_id res chain seq x y z
N MET A 1 -32.10 -1.56 1.87
CA MET A 1 -30.91 -2.44 1.92
C MET A 1 -30.01 -2.00 3.06
N ASN A 2 -29.46 -2.96 3.82
CA ASN A 2 -28.55 -2.67 4.92
C ASN A 2 -27.13 -2.56 4.37
N ILE A 3 -26.56 -1.38 4.44
CA ILE A 3 -25.19 -1.09 3.96
C ILE A 3 -24.25 -1.13 5.15
N VAL A 4 -23.13 -1.82 5.02
CA VAL A 4 -22.06 -1.88 6.03
C VAL A 4 -20.74 -1.43 5.39
N ILE A 5 -20.06 -0.50 6.03
CA ILE A 5 -18.71 -0.03 5.66
C ILE A 5 -17.75 -0.52 6.75
N LEU A 6 -16.68 -1.21 6.34
CA LEU A 6 -15.71 -1.81 7.26
C LEU A 6 -14.42 -0.99 7.34
N ASP A 7 -13.76 -1.07 8.50
CA ASP A 7 -12.36 -0.67 8.69
C ASP A 7 -12.06 0.83 8.44
N ASP A 8 -13.01 1.73 8.73
CA ASP A 8 -12.76 3.18 8.68
C ASP A 8 -11.94 3.63 9.90
N TYR A 9 -10.66 3.29 9.91
CA TYR A 9 -9.77 3.56 11.06
C TYR A 9 -9.64 5.04 11.43
N GLN A 10 -9.87 5.95 10.48
CA GLN A 10 -9.79 7.39 10.67
C GLN A 10 -11.10 8.01 11.15
N ASP A 11 -12.21 7.25 11.12
CA ASP A 11 -13.57 7.75 11.38
C ASP A 11 -13.91 8.98 10.52
N VAL A 12 -13.62 8.88 9.22
CA VAL A 12 -13.77 10.01 8.30
C VAL A 12 -14.84 9.78 7.23
N VAL A 13 -15.23 8.53 6.94
CA VAL A 13 -16.14 8.23 5.82
C VAL A 13 -17.43 9.03 5.90
N ARG A 14 -17.98 9.23 7.11
CA ARG A 14 -19.20 10.04 7.32
C ARG A 14 -18.99 11.55 7.17
N LYS A 15 -17.73 12.01 7.11
CA LYS A 15 -17.35 13.42 7.01
C LYS A 15 -16.92 13.82 5.61
N LEU A 16 -16.85 12.84 4.68
CA LEU A 16 -16.57 13.09 3.28
C LEU A 16 -17.76 13.78 2.60
N ASP A 17 -17.49 14.63 1.64
CA ASP A 17 -18.52 15.30 0.85
C ASP A 17 -19.39 14.28 0.09
N CYS A 18 -18.77 13.20 -0.41
CA CYS A 18 -19.46 12.11 -1.10
C CYS A 18 -20.37 11.27 -0.17
N ALA A 19 -20.25 11.39 1.16
CA ALA A 19 -21.12 10.66 2.10
C ALA A 19 -22.60 11.01 1.92
N SER A 20 -22.89 12.25 1.49
CA SER A 20 -24.26 12.72 1.19
C SER A 20 -24.98 11.87 0.14
N LYS A 21 -24.26 11.14 -0.72
CA LYS A 21 -24.85 10.19 -1.67
C LYS A 21 -25.63 9.08 -0.98
N LEU A 22 -25.29 8.74 0.26
CA LEU A 22 -25.95 7.69 1.04
C LEU A 22 -27.02 8.21 2.02
N ASP A 23 -27.40 9.49 2.00
CA ASP A 23 -28.39 10.05 2.93
C ASP A 23 -29.73 9.30 2.91
N ALA A 24 -30.17 8.85 1.73
CA ALA A 24 -31.36 8.01 1.57
C ALA A 24 -31.15 6.51 1.94
N TYR A 25 -29.92 6.11 2.18
CA TYR A 25 -29.51 4.72 2.41
C TYR A 25 -28.53 4.64 3.58
N PRO A 26 -29.01 4.74 4.82
CA PRO A 26 -28.13 4.82 5.98
C PRO A 26 -27.20 3.62 6.09
N ALA A 27 -25.90 3.89 6.24
CA ALA A 27 -24.87 2.89 6.34
C ALA A 27 -24.33 2.76 7.76
N LYS A 28 -24.09 1.52 8.19
CA LYS A 28 -23.37 1.24 9.44
C LYS A 28 -21.87 1.24 9.15
N VAL A 29 -21.14 2.17 9.77
CA VAL A 29 -19.68 2.29 9.62
C VAL A 29 -19.00 1.70 10.85
N TYR A 30 -18.03 0.81 10.61
CA TYR A 30 -17.16 0.26 11.65
C TYR A 30 -15.77 0.89 11.54
N THR A 31 -15.31 1.48 12.65
CA THR A 31 -14.03 2.19 12.75
C THR A 31 -12.90 1.29 13.25
N ASN A 32 -13.22 0.05 13.64
CA ASN A 32 -12.27 -0.95 14.10
C ASN A 32 -12.33 -2.21 13.24
N THR A 33 -11.23 -2.95 13.18
CA THR A 33 -11.16 -4.22 12.48
C THR A 33 -11.46 -5.41 13.39
N VAL A 34 -11.98 -6.48 12.79
CA VAL A 34 -12.00 -7.83 13.36
C VAL A 34 -11.54 -8.83 12.30
N LYS A 35 -10.76 -9.82 12.68
CA LYS A 35 -10.15 -10.78 11.74
C LYS A 35 -10.81 -12.15 11.76
N GLY A 36 -11.41 -12.55 12.87
CA GLY A 36 -12.04 -13.87 13.00
C GLY A 36 -13.31 -14.01 12.17
N ILE A 37 -13.44 -15.10 11.41
CA ILE A 37 -14.63 -15.38 10.57
C ILE A 37 -15.91 -15.32 11.42
N GLY A 38 -15.91 -15.85 12.65
CA GLY A 38 -17.04 -15.79 13.56
C GLY A 38 -17.45 -14.36 13.90
N GLN A 39 -16.49 -13.50 14.23
CA GLN A 39 -16.75 -12.09 14.54
C GLN A 39 -17.24 -11.32 13.31
N LEU A 40 -16.64 -11.56 12.15
CA LEU A 40 -17.05 -10.95 10.89
C LEU A 40 -18.46 -11.41 10.50
N SER A 41 -18.78 -12.70 10.65
CA SER A 41 -20.11 -13.21 10.32
C SER A 41 -21.20 -12.60 11.20
N VAL A 42 -20.96 -12.41 12.49
CA VAL A 42 -21.89 -11.70 13.38
C VAL A 42 -22.04 -10.23 12.98
N ARG A 43 -20.93 -9.56 12.67
CA ARG A 43 -20.92 -8.14 12.25
C ARG A 43 -21.68 -7.91 10.95
N LEU A 44 -21.63 -8.87 10.02
CA LEU A 44 -22.12 -8.75 8.65
C LEU A 44 -23.39 -9.53 8.35
N LYS A 45 -23.96 -10.29 9.32
CA LYS A 45 -25.10 -11.21 9.11
C LYS A 45 -26.32 -10.58 8.43
N ASP A 46 -26.58 -9.31 8.72
CA ASP A 46 -27.73 -8.57 8.21
C ASP A 46 -27.38 -7.64 7.04
N ALA A 47 -26.11 -7.64 6.56
CA ALA A 47 -25.68 -6.80 5.47
C ALA A 47 -26.23 -7.30 4.13
N ASP A 48 -26.88 -6.42 3.39
CA ASP A 48 -27.22 -6.63 1.98
C ASP A 48 -26.08 -6.14 1.08
N VAL A 49 -25.34 -5.11 1.53
CA VAL A 49 -24.22 -4.47 0.82
C VAL A 49 -23.04 -4.28 1.77
N ILE A 50 -21.85 -4.61 1.31
CA ILE A 50 -20.61 -4.31 2.02
C ILE A 50 -19.78 -3.34 1.15
N VAL A 51 -19.29 -2.26 1.75
CA VAL A 51 -18.28 -1.38 1.15
C VAL A 51 -16.94 -1.69 1.82
N LEU A 52 -15.95 -2.06 1.02
CA LEU A 52 -14.61 -2.42 1.48
C LEU A 52 -13.62 -1.27 1.25
N ILE A 53 -12.79 -1.03 2.25
CA ILE A 53 -11.66 -0.11 2.13
C ILE A 53 -10.42 -0.91 1.74
N ARG A 54 -10.08 -0.88 0.46
CA ARG A 54 -8.95 -1.60 -0.11
C ARG A 54 -8.96 -3.09 0.29
N GLU A 55 -7.83 -3.65 0.65
CA GLU A 55 -7.65 -5.06 0.98
C GLU A 55 -7.66 -5.33 2.50
N ARG A 56 -8.27 -4.42 3.30
CA ARG A 56 -8.25 -4.50 4.79
C ARG A 56 -8.95 -5.72 5.35
N THR A 57 -10.06 -6.15 4.72
CA THR A 57 -10.82 -7.33 5.14
C THR A 57 -10.92 -8.35 4.00
N PRO A 58 -10.38 -9.57 4.16
CA PRO A 58 -10.57 -10.64 3.19
C PRO A 58 -11.97 -11.24 3.28
N LEU A 59 -12.61 -11.44 2.13
CA LEU A 59 -13.91 -12.10 1.98
C LEU A 59 -13.70 -13.44 1.27
N ASN A 60 -13.33 -14.45 2.04
CA ASN A 60 -13.13 -15.81 1.57
C ASN A 60 -14.45 -16.59 1.54
N ARG A 61 -14.46 -17.76 0.88
CA ARG A 61 -15.63 -18.65 0.74
C ARG A 61 -16.30 -18.94 2.08
N GLN A 62 -15.54 -19.29 3.12
CA GLN A 62 -16.06 -19.66 4.43
C GLN A 62 -16.84 -18.50 5.09
N LEU A 63 -16.41 -17.25 4.91
CA LEU A 63 -17.12 -16.09 5.41
C LEU A 63 -18.38 -15.83 4.55
N LEU A 64 -18.24 -15.85 3.21
CA LEU A 64 -19.34 -15.60 2.28
C LEU A 64 -20.51 -16.58 2.48
N GLU A 65 -20.23 -17.83 2.84
CA GLU A 65 -21.25 -18.84 3.18
C GLU A 65 -22.10 -18.46 4.39
N LYS A 66 -21.57 -17.65 5.28
CA LYS A 66 -22.26 -17.17 6.50
C LYS A 66 -23.03 -15.86 6.29
N LEU A 67 -23.06 -15.33 5.06
CA LEU A 67 -23.69 -14.05 4.72
C LEU A 67 -24.83 -14.23 3.71
N PRO A 68 -25.95 -14.88 4.11
CA PRO A 68 -27.02 -15.24 3.17
C PRO A 68 -27.73 -14.04 2.55
N ARG A 69 -27.68 -12.87 3.19
CA ARG A 69 -28.34 -11.65 2.70
C ARG A 69 -27.46 -10.81 1.75
N LEU A 70 -26.16 -11.07 1.73
CA LEU A 70 -25.21 -10.24 0.99
C LEU A 70 -25.45 -10.33 -0.52
N LYS A 71 -25.67 -9.20 -1.18
CA LYS A 71 -25.98 -9.08 -2.62
C LYS A 71 -24.90 -8.33 -3.39
N LEU A 72 -24.24 -7.38 -2.75
CA LEU A 72 -23.21 -6.55 -3.37
C LEU A 72 -22.01 -6.35 -2.44
N ILE A 73 -20.82 -6.48 -3.01
CA ILE A 73 -19.58 -5.97 -2.45
C ILE A 73 -19.14 -4.81 -3.32
N SER A 74 -19.05 -3.59 -2.76
CA SER A 74 -18.51 -2.43 -3.45
C SER A 74 -17.10 -2.15 -2.93
N GLN A 75 -16.11 -2.34 -3.78
CA GLN A 75 -14.68 -2.23 -3.47
C GLN A 75 -14.18 -0.82 -3.76
N THR A 76 -13.52 -0.16 -2.81
CA THR A 76 -12.77 1.06 -3.08
C THR A 76 -11.49 0.73 -3.86
N GLY A 77 -11.38 1.23 -5.08
CA GLY A 77 -10.32 0.84 -6.02
C GLY A 77 -10.58 -0.53 -6.67
N HIS A 78 -9.54 -1.19 -7.16
CA HIS A 78 -9.69 -2.48 -7.86
C HIS A 78 -9.99 -3.63 -6.90
N ALA A 79 -10.83 -4.57 -7.34
CA ALA A 79 -11.02 -5.83 -6.66
C ALA A 79 -9.75 -6.69 -6.80
N GLY A 80 -9.26 -7.22 -5.68
CA GLY A 80 -8.06 -8.03 -5.60
C GLY A 80 -8.32 -9.44 -5.07
N SER A 81 -7.27 -10.21 -4.84
CA SER A 81 -7.31 -11.60 -4.36
C SER A 81 -7.91 -11.77 -2.96
N HIS A 82 -8.12 -10.70 -2.21
CA HIS A 82 -8.79 -10.72 -0.91
C HIS A 82 -10.30 -11.01 -1.01
N ILE A 83 -10.89 -10.97 -2.21
CA ILE A 83 -12.29 -11.34 -2.47
C ILE A 83 -12.31 -12.62 -3.30
N ASP A 84 -12.94 -13.67 -2.80
CA ASP A 84 -13.18 -14.91 -3.57
C ASP A 84 -14.29 -14.66 -4.60
N LEU A 85 -13.88 -14.23 -5.81
CA LEU A 85 -14.79 -13.90 -6.91
C LEU A 85 -15.60 -15.11 -7.39
N VAL A 86 -15.02 -16.31 -7.29
CA VAL A 86 -15.70 -17.57 -7.70
C VAL A 86 -16.87 -17.82 -6.72
N ALA A 87 -16.58 -17.81 -5.43
CA ALA A 87 -17.59 -17.99 -4.40
C ALA A 87 -18.68 -16.89 -4.46
N CYS A 88 -18.29 -15.63 -4.72
CA CYS A 88 -19.22 -14.53 -4.91
C CYS A 88 -20.17 -14.83 -6.11
N THR A 89 -19.63 -15.26 -7.24
CA THR A 89 -20.40 -15.53 -8.45
C THR A 89 -21.38 -16.68 -8.25
N GLU A 90 -20.91 -17.80 -7.71
CA GLU A 90 -21.75 -18.97 -7.40
C GLU A 90 -22.93 -18.62 -6.47
N ARG A 91 -22.75 -17.66 -5.57
CA ARG A 91 -23.73 -17.22 -4.60
C ARG A 91 -24.55 -16.02 -5.06
N GLY A 92 -24.40 -15.57 -6.29
CA GLY A 92 -25.11 -14.38 -6.83
C GLY A 92 -24.75 -13.09 -6.08
N ILE A 93 -23.51 -12.97 -5.55
CA ILE A 93 -23.00 -11.76 -4.92
C ILE A 93 -22.24 -10.97 -5.99
N ALA A 94 -22.79 -9.83 -6.40
CA ALA A 94 -22.11 -8.96 -7.33
C ALA A 94 -20.90 -8.28 -6.66
N VAL A 95 -19.80 -8.14 -7.37
CA VAL A 95 -18.62 -7.41 -6.93
C VAL A 95 -18.38 -6.25 -7.88
N ALA A 96 -18.52 -5.03 -7.36
CA ALA A 96 -18.24 -3.80 -8.08
C ALA A 96 -16.87 -3.26 -7.64
N GLN A 97 -16.08 -2.82 -8.61
CA GLN A 97 -14.79 -2.17 -8.34
C GLN A 97 -14.87 -0.66 -8.57
N GLY A 98 -14.01 0.08 -7.89
CA GLY A 98 -13.87 1.52 -8.05
C GLY A 98 -12.62 1.89 -8.84
N THR A 99 -12.31 3.17 -8.82
CA THR A 99 -11.09 3.75 -9.38
C THR A 99 -10.20 4.28 -8.26
N GLY A 100 -8.97 4.65 -8.58
CA GLY A 100 -8.03 5.24 -7.63
C GLY A 100 -7.03 6.15 -8.32
N SER A 101 -6.40 7.01 -7.54
CA SER A 101 -5.39 7.96 -7.99
C SER A 101 -3.98 7.42 -7.69
N PRO A 102 -3.01 7.60 -8.60
CA PRO A 102 -1.61 7.25 -8.34
C PRO A 102 -0.88 8.32 -7.52
N TYR A 103 -1.45 9.52 -7.33
CA TYR A 103 -0.77 10.65 -6.70
C TYR A 103 -0.50 10.42 -5.21
N ALA A 104 -1.52 10.06 -4.44
CA ALA A 104 -1.37 9.83 -3.00
C ALA A 104 -0.25 8.83 -2.64
N PRO A 105 -0.19 7.61 -3.23
CA PRO A 105 0.91 6.69 -2.94
C PRO A 105 2.26 7.16 -3.49
N ALA A 106 2.30 7.94 -4.59
CA ALA A 106 3.56 8.51 -5.08
C ALA A 106 4.10 9.58 -4.12
N GLU A 107 3.23 10.46 -3.62
CA GLU A 107 3.59 11.50 -2.65
C GLU A 107 4.02 10.90 -1.31
N LEU A 108 3.32 9.87 -0.80
CA LEU A 108 3.76 9.18 0.41
C LEU A 108 5.13 8.51 0.20
N THR A 109 5.36 7.87 -0.94
CA THR A 109 6.68 7.30 -1.26
C THR A 109 7.76 8.37 -1.17
N TRP A 110 7.52 9.54 -1.77
CA TRP A 110 8.46 10.65 -1.73
C TRP A 110 8.65 11.24 -0.33
N ALA A 111 7.56 11.39 0.43
CA ALA A 111 7.61 11.83 1.82
C ALA A 111 8.45 10.88 2.68
N LEU A 112 8.32 9.56 2.50
CA LEU A 112 9.09 8.56 3.20
C LEU A 112 10.59 8.61 2.81
N ILE A 113 10.91 8.80 1.52
CA ILE A 113 12.28 9.01 1.06
C ILE A 113 12.89 10.22 1.76
N MET A 114 12.19 11.35 1.79
CA MET A 114 12.66 12.58 2.44
C MET A 114 12.77 12.43 3.95
N ALA A 115 11.79 11.79 4.59
CA ALA A 115 11.79 11.54 6.02
C ALA A 115 12.98 10.65 6.44
N ALA A 116 13.25 9.59 5.67
CA ALA A 116 14.38 8.69 5.91
C ALA A 116 15.72 9.38 5.64
N ALA A 117 15.85 10.08 4.49
CA ALA A 117 17.07 10.81 4.15
C ALA A 117 17.46 11.87 5.18
N ARG A 118 16.49 12.51 5.82
CA ARG A 118 16.73 13.56 6.83
C ARG A 118 16.52 13.09 8.27
N ARG A 119 16.24 11.80 8.50
CA ARG A 119 16.04 11.22 9.83
C ARG A 119 14.91 11.91 10.64
N LEU A 120 13.88 12.41 9.95
CA LEU A 120 12.87 13.26 10.57
C LEU A 120 12.13 12.59 11.74
N PRO A 121 11.65 11.33 11.64
CA PRO A 121 10.95 10.68 12.74
C PRO A 121 11.81 10.58 14.02
N GLN A 122 13.10 10.28 13.87
CA GLN A 122 14.03 10.15 14.98
C GLN A 122 14.29 11.50 15.64
N TYR A 123 14.61 12.54 14.86
CA TYR A 123 14.81 13.89 15.39
C TYR A 123 13.56 14.44 16.07
N ILE A 124 12.38 14.25 15.46
CA ILE A 124 11.09 14.70 16.03
C ILE A 124 10.82 13.96 17.35
N GLY A 125 10.99 12.64 17.37
CA GLY A 125 10.79 11.83 18.57
C GLY A 125 11.73 12.25 19.69
N ASN A 126 13.04 12.34 19.41
CA ASN A 126 14.05 12.70 20.39
C ASN A 126 13.86 14.14 20.94
N LEU A 127 13.48 15.10 20.08
CA LEU A 127 13.21 16.46 20.52
C LEU A 127 12.05 16.53 21.53
N LYS A 128 11.00 15.73 21.36
CA LYS A 128 9.90 15.62 22.33
C LYS A 128 10.35 15.11 23.71
N HIS A 129 11.46 14.40 23.75
CA HIS A 129 12.10 13.91 24.98
C HIS A 129 13.30 14.77 25.43
N GLY A 130 13.43 16.00 24.90
CA GLY A 130 14.44 16.98 25.32
C GLY A 130 15.83 16.78 24.71
N ALA A 131 16.01 15.87 23.75
CA ALA A 131 17.29 15.67 23.09
C ALA A 131 17.45 16.62 21.89
N TRP A 132 18.42 17.54 21.98
CA TRP A 132 18.69 18.53 20.94
C TRP A 132 19.67 17.98 19.88
N GLN A 133 19.26 18.02 18.60
CA GLN A 133 20.04 17.58 17.43
C GLN A 133 20.56 16.13 17.52
N GLN A 134 19.81 15.22 18.14
CA GLN A 134 20.15 13.79 18.22
C GLN A 134 19.13 12.95 17.45
N SER A 135 19.60 12.07 16.58
CA SER A 135 18.76 11.18 15.76
C SER A 135 18.80 9.71 16.19
N GLY A 136 19.63 9.32 17.15
CA GLY A 136 19.74 7.94 17.63
C GLY A 136 20.75 7.79 18.78
N LEU A 137 20.62 6.72 19.57
CA LEU A 137 21.45 6.45 20.74
C LEU A 137 22.74 5.66 20.42
N LYS A 138 22.76 4.93 19.30
CA LYS A 138 23.85 4.01 18.91
C LYS A 138 24.60 4.45 17.64
N SER A 139 24.72 5.74 17.42
CA SER A 139 25.34 6.28 16.21
C SER A 139 26.82 5.90 16.00
N ALA A 140 27.55 5.57 17.08
CA ALA A 140 28.97 5.30 17.00
C ALA A 140 29.35 4.05 16.17
N SER A 141 28.47 3.07 16.08
CA SER A 141 28.67 1.82 15.31
C SER A 141 28.02 1.83 13.92
N MET A 142 27.32 2.90 13.56
CA MET A 142 26.55 3.00 12.32
C MET A 142 27.25 3.93 11.31
N PRO A 143 26.96 3.80 10.00
CA PRO A 143 27.47 4.76 9.01
C PRO A 143 27.10 6.21 9.36
N VAL A 144 27.94 7.16 8.93
CA VAL A 144 27.76 8.59 9.26
C VAL A 144 26.39 9.12 8.89
N ASN A 145 25.81 8.69 7.77
CA ASN A 145 24.46 9.08 7.34
C ASN A 145 23.36 8.52 8.24
N PHE A 146 23.65 7.57 9.11
CA PHE A 146 22.69 7.08 10.09
C PHE A 146 22.37 8.14 11.16
N SER A 147 23.34 8.94 11.56
CA SER A 147 23.13 10.00 12.56
C SER A 147 22.79 11.37 11.96
N MET A 148 23.27 11.70 10.78
CA MET A 148 23.16 13.07 10.24
C MET A 148 22.22 13.21 9.03
N GLY A 149 21.77 12.17 8.45
CA GLY A 149 21.01 12.25 7.20
C GLY A 149 21.86 12.69 5.99
N THR A 150 21.26 12.67 4.82
CA THR A 150 21.92 12.95 3.53
C THR A 150 21.08 13.84 2.63
N VAL A 151 21.73 14.49 1.66
CA VAL A 151 21.10 15.19 0.55
C VAL A 151 20.85 14.22 -0.59
N LEU A 152 19.72 14.37 -1.30
CA LEU A 152 19.37 13.51 -2.43
C LEU A 152 20.01 13.92 -3.75
N ARG A 153 20.35 15.20 -3.94
CA ARG A 153 20.97 15.72 -5.16
C ARG A 153 22.23 14.94 -5.51
N GLY A 154 22.33 14.52 -6.77
CA GLY A 154 23.45 13.73 -7.28
C GLY A 154 23.44 12.25 -6.88
N LYS A 155 22.42 11.80 -6.14
CA LYS A 155 22.19 10.40 -5.77
C LYS A 155 21.41 9.65 -6.85
N THR A 156 21.50 8.33 -6.84
CA THR A 156 20.75 7.44 -7.75
C THR A 156 19.51 6.89 -7.09
N LEU A 157 18.33 7.18 -7.70
CA LEU A 157 17.07 6.53 -7.35
C LEU A 157 16.84 5.32 -8.27
N GLY A 158 16.77 4.13 -7.72
CA GLY A 158 16.31 2.92 -8.39
C GLY A 158 14.80 2.75 -8.27
N ILE A 159 14.14 2.57 -9.41
CA ILE A 159 12.70 2.32 -9.48
C ILE A 159 12.48 0.92 -10.05
N TRP A 160 11.92 0.00 -9.25
CA TRP A 160 11.47 -1.28 -9.74
C TRP A 160 9.96 -1.23 -10.01
N GLY A 161 9.60 -1.18 -11.29
CA GLY A 161 8.23 -1.01 -11.76
C GLY A 161 7.89 0.41 -12.22
N TYR A 162 8.07 0.65 -13.52
CA TYR A 162 7.87 1.97 -14.15
C TYR A 162 6.44 2.11 -14.68
N GLY A 163 5.45 1.95 -13.75
CA GLY A 163 4.03 2.22 -13.99
C GLY A 163 3.64 3.66 -13.60
N LYS A 164 2.34 3.91 -13.42
CA LYS A 164 1.81 5.26 -13.10
C LYS A 164 2.48 5.89 -11.87
N ILE A 165 2.66 5.12 -10.79
CA ILE A 165 3.31 5.62 -9.55
C ILE A 165 4.80 5.82 -9.78
N GLY A 166 5.50 4.83 -10.37
CA GLY A 166 6.94 4.93 -10.64
C GLY A 166 7.31 6.12 -11.53
N GLN A 167 6.46 6.47 -12.50
CA GLN A 167 6.65 7.65 -13.35
C GLN A 167 6.56 8.95 -12.56
N LEU A 168 5.59 9.08 -11.65
CA LEU A 168 5.46 10.26 -10.78
C LEU A 168 6.68 10.40 -9.87
N VAL A 169 7.09 9.29 -9.23
CA VAL A 169 8.26 9.28 -8.34
C VAL A 169 9.55 9.62 -9.11
N ALA A 170 9.69 9.15 -10.35
CA ALA A 170 10.80 9.55 -11.23
C ALA A 170 10.80 11.06 -11.51
N GLY A 171 9.64 11.66 -11.72
CA GLY A 171 9.48 13.10 -11.87
C GLY A 171 9.95 13.87 -10.64
N PHE A 172 9.57 13.42 -9.44
CA PHE A 172 10.04 14.01 -8.19
C PHE A 172 11.56 13.91 -8.05
N ALA A 173 12.14 12.74 -8.35
CA ALA A 173 13.59 12.54 -8.29
C ALA A 173 14.36 13.48 -9.24
N LYS A 174 13.87 13.64 -10.47
CA LYS A 174 14.46 14.61 -11.43
C LYS A 174 14.44 16.03 -10.88
N ALA A 175 13.32 16.46 -10.27
CA ALA A 175 13.22 17.79 -9.67
C ALA A 175 14.19 18.00 -8.50
N PHE A 176 14.58 16.92 -7.79
CA PHE A 176 15.57 16.94 -6.73
C PHE A 176 17.02 16.75 -7.23
N GLY A 177 17.22 16.67 -8.55
CA GLY A 177 18.56 16.51 -9.15
C GLY A 177 19.17 15.14 -8.94
N MET A 178 18.33 14.09 -8.81
CA MET A 178 18.78 12.70 -8.76
C MET A 178 18.91 12.10 -10.16
N GLN A 179 19.78 11.10 -10.31
CA GLN A 179 19.75 10.18 -11.44
C GLN A 179 18.66 9.12 -11.17
N VAL A 180 17.95 8.69 -12.23
CA VAL A 180 16.89 7.68 -12.10
C VAL A 180 17.28 6.45 -12.90
N LEU A 181 17.41 5.33 -12.19
CA LEU A 181 17.71 4.01 -12.71
C LEU A 181 16.45 3.14 -12.64
N VAL A 182 16.04 2.51 -13.73
CA VAL A 182 14.80 1.74 -13.80
C VAL A 182 15.10 0.26 -14.06
N TRP A 183 14.48 -0.61 -13.23
CA TRP A 183 14.47 -2.05 -13.42
C TRP A 183 13.03 -2.57 -13.56
N GLY A 184 12.84 -3.68 -14.28
CA GLY A 184 11.54 -4.31 -14.49
C GLY A 184 11.49 -5.10 -15.79
N SER A 185 10.27 -5.31 -16.32
CA SER A 185 10.09 -5.95 -17.63
C SER A 185 10.80 -5.16 -18.74
N GLU A 186 11.06 -5.82 -19.87
CA GLU A 186 11.64 -5.19 -21.03
C GLU A 186 10.83 -3.96 -21.48
N GLU A 187 9.50 -4.09 -21.52
CA GLU A 187 8.59 -2.97 -21.83
C GLU A 187 8.76 -1.80 -20.85
N SER A 188 8.87 -2.08 -19.57
CA SER A 188 9.07 -1.06 -18.51
C SER A 188 10.39 -0.31 -18.70
N ARG A 189 11.47 -1.04 -19.00
CA ARG A 189 12.80 -0.47 -19.26
C ARG A 189 12.84 0.32 -20.57
N ALA A 190 12.19 -0.18 -21.63
CA ALA A 190 12.08 0.53 -22.91
C ALA A 190 11.34 1.87 -22.76
N ARG A 191 10.22 1.87 -22.03
CA ARG A 191 9.48 3.10 -21.71
C ARG A 191 10.32 4.09 -20.91
N ALA A 192 11.05 3.61 -19.92
CA ALA A 192 11.97 4.46 -19.14
C ALA A 192 13.04 5.11 -20.01
N ALA A 193 13.63 4.37 -20.97
CA ALA A 193 14.58 4.90 -21.92
C ALA A 193 13.98 5.99 -22.82
N GLN A 194 12.74 5.80 -23.31
CA GLN A 194 12.00 6.80 -24.09
C GLN A 194 11.77 8.09 -23.28
N ASP A 195 11.55 7.98 -21.97
CA ASP A 195 11.37 9.12 -21.07
C ASP A 195 12.71 9.73 -20.60
N GLY A 196 13.83 9.32 -21.21
CA GLY A 196 15.19 9.83 -20.90
C GLY A 196 15.71 9.39 -19.53
N LEU A 197 15.27 8.24 -19.03
CA LEU A 197 15.80 7.60 -17.82
C LEU A 197 16.80 6.50 -18.20
N ILE A 198 17.51 5.99 -17.20
CA ILE A 198 18.54 4.97 -17.38
C ILE A 198 17.94 3.58 -17.09
N PRO A 199 17.81 2.69 -18.09
CA PRO A 199 17.52 1.29 -17.80
C PRO A 199 18.71 0.64 -17.13
N ALA A 200 18.51 -0.09 -16.03
CA ALA A 200 19.58 -0.86 -15.40
C ALA A 200 20.04 -1.98 -16.33
N ALA A 201 21.35 -2.16 -16.42
CA ALA A 201 21.97 -3.17 -17.30
C ALA A 201 21.63 -4.59 -16.83
N THR A 202 21.73 -4.84 -15.51
CA THR A 202 21.39 -6.12 -14.87
C THR A 202 20.65 -5.87 -13.56
N ARG A 203 20.09 -6.92 -12.99
CA ARG A 203 19.45 -6.88 -11.67
C ARG A 203 20.48 -6.56 -10.59
N GLU A 204 21.65 -7.15 -10.67
CA GLU A 204 22.74 -6.93 -9.72
C GLU A 204 23.17 -5.47 -9.73
N ALA A 205 23.45 -4.90 -10.91
CA ALA A 205 23.81 -3.50 -11.07
C ALA A 205 22.74 -2.56 -10.51
N PHE A 206 21.45 -2.91 -10.70
CA PHE A 206 20.34 -2.14 -10.15
C PHE A 206 20.41 -2.01 -8.63
N PHE A 207 20.71 -3.10 -7.90
CA PHE A 207 20.84 -3.06 -6.45
C PHE A 207 22.15 -2.40 -5.98
N GLU A 208 23.26 -2.60 -6.71
CA GLU A 208 24.58 -2.10 -6.35
C GLU A 208 24.71 -0.58 -6.54
N GLU A 209 24.09 -0.04 -7.59
CA GLU A 209 24.24 1.38 -7.97
C GLU A 209 23.29 2.31 -7.20
N CYS A 210 22.13 1.81 -6.71
CA CYS A 210 21.14 2.65 -6.05
C CYS A 210 21.60 3.20 -4.71
N ASP A 211 21.35 4.48 -4.48
CA ASP A 211 21.38 5.10 -3.15
C ASP A 211 20.00 5.05 -2.47
N VAL A 212 18.94 5.10 -3.27
CA VAL A 212 17.56 4.89 -2.86
C VAL A 212 16.93 3.89 -3.83
N LEU A 213 16.28 2.84 -3.33
CA LEU A 213 15.55 1.88 -4.13
C LEU A 213 14.08 1.87 -3.71
N THR A 214 13.15 1.97 -4.68
CA THR A 214 11.71 1.95 -4.40
C THR A 214 10.98 0.93 -5.26
N LEU A 215 10.02 0.22 -4.65
CA LEU A 215 9.25 -0.85 -5.27
C LEU A 215 7.85 -0.36 -5.66
N HIS A 216 7.49 -0.54 -6.95
CA HIS A 216 6.20 -0.14 -7.51
C HIS A 216 5.58 -1.27 -8.36
N LEU A 217 5.71 -2.50 -7.88
CA LEU A 217 5.19 -3.69 -8.53
C LEU A 217 3.81 -4.07 -7.96
N ARG A 218 2.97 -4.68 -8.81
CA ARG A 218 1.78 -5.39 -8.33
C ARG A 218 2.19 -6.74 -7.76
N LEU A 219 1.58 -7.15 -6.67
CA LEU A 219 1.75 -8.49 -6.13
C LEU A 219 0.94 -9.49 -6.96
N ASN A 220 1.63 -10.50 -7.46
CA ASN A 220 1.09 -11.69 -8.12
C ASN A 220 2.11 -12.84 -7.94
N ASP A 221 1.82 -14.03 -8.48
CA ASP A 221 2.70 -15.20 -8.30
C ASP A 221 4.11 -14.97 -8.86
N ALA A 222 4.25 -14.21 -9.94
CA ALA A 222 5.55 -13.90 -10.55
C ALA A 222 6.36 -12.85 -9.78
N THR A 223 5.70 -12.01 -8.98
CA THR A 223 6.35 -10.92 -8.22
C THR A 223 6.45 -11.21 -6.73
N ARG A 224 5.78 -12.25 -6.24
CA ARG A 224 5.90 -12.70 -4.85
C ARG A 224 7.33 -13.13 -4.55
N ASN A 225 7.88 -12.59 -3.46
CA ASN A 225 9.26 -12.84 -3.03
C ASN A 225 10.30 -12.56 -4.13
N ILE A 226 10.03 -11.59 -5.00
CA ILE A 226 10.92 -11.26 -6.12
C ILE A 226 12.23 -10.60 -5.63
N VAL A 227 12.19 -9.88 -4.51
CA VAL A 227 13.37 -9.31 -3.85
C VAL A 227 13.89 -10.30 -2.81
N LYS A 228 15.12 -10.75 -2.97
CA LYS A 228 15.78 -11.72 -2.11
C LYS A 228 16.77 -11.07 -1.15
N LEU A 229 17.15 -11.81 -0.11
CA LEU A 229 18.21 -11.37 0.82
C LEU A 229 19.52 -11.04 0.08
N ASP A 230 19.89 -11.84 -0.94
CA ASP A 230 21.11 -11.60 -1.74
C ASP A 230 21.05 -10.27 -2.49
N ASP A 231 19.89 -9.91 -3.03
CA ASP A 231 19.69 -8.62 -3.69
C ASP A 231 19.93 -7.46 -2.70
N LEU A 232 19.28 -7.53 -1.54
CA LEU A 232 19.42 -6.53 -0.50
C LEU A 232 20.86 -6.41 0.01
N SER A 233 21.58 -7.53 0.11
CA SER A 233 22.97 -7.58 0.54
C SER A 233 23.94 -6.90 -0.43
N ARG A 234 23.54 -6.71 -1.70
CA ARG A 234 24.31 -5.96 -2.70
C ARG A 234 24.20 -4.45 -2.53
N MET A 235 23.14 -3.97 -1.88
CA MET A 235 22.94 -2.54 -1.69
C MET A 235 24.07 -1.91 -0.85
N LYS A 236 24.33 -0.63 -1.07
CA LYS A 236 25.31 0.14 -0.30
C LYS A 236 24.90 0.19 1.18
N PRO A 237 25.85 0.21 2.14
CA PRO A 237 25.55 0.42 3.56
C PRO A 237 24.86 1.77 3.84
N THR A 238 25.03 2.74 2.94
CA THR A 238 24.40 4.06 3.02
C THR A 238 23.10 4.16 2.26
N ALA A 239 22.69 3.11 1.53
CA ALA A 239 21.47 3.10 0.74
C ALA A 239 20.23 2.89 1.61
N MET A 240 19.08 3.27 1.06
CA MET A 240 17.77 2.97 1.64
C MET A 240 16.87 2.20 0.66
N ILE A 241 16.04 1.33 1.20
CA ILE A 241 14.93 0.71 0.47
C ILE A 241 13.59 1.29 0.93
N VAL A 242 12.69 1.57 -0.01
CA VAL A 242 11.33 2.09 0.26
C VAL A 242 10.31 1.14 -0.36
N ASN A 243 9.37 0.67 0.46
CA ASN A 243 8.29 -0.19 -0.02
C ASN A 243 6.93 0.34 0.44
N THR A 244 6.20 0.93 -0.49
CA THR A 244 4.82 1.40 -0.36
C THR A 244 3.85 0.58 -1.22
N SER A 245 4.31 -0.56 -1.72
CA SER A 245 3.53 -1.45 -2.60
C SER A 245 2.92 -2.63 -1.84
N ARG A 246 3.68 -3.70 -1.63
CA ARG A 246 3.27 -4.89 -0.86
C ARG A 246 4.48 -5.50 -0.16
N ALA A 247 4.28 -5.95 1.07
CA ALA A 247 5.35 -6.58 1.86
C ALA A 247 5.89 -7.83 1.18
N GLU A 248 5.01 -8.65 0.63
CA GLU A 248 5.33 -9.93 0.01
C GLU A 248 6.11 -9.83 -1.32
N LEU A 249 6.42 -8.63 -1.80
CA LEU A 249 7.40 -8.45 -2.87
C LEU A 249 8.82 -8.78 -2.39
N ILE A 250 9.07 -8.64 -1.09
CA ILE A 250 10.32 -9.01 -0.44
C ILE A 250 10.14 -10.38 0.21
N GLU A 251 11.13 -11.24 0.07
CA GLU A 251 11.14 -12.54 0.72
C GLU A 251 11.01 -12.40 2.24
N SER A 252 10.25 -13.29 2.88
CA SER A 252 10.02 -13.26 4.32
C SER A 252 11.33 -13.19 5.09
N ASP A 253 11.38 -12.37 6.14
CA ASP A 253 12.55 -12.11 6.98
C ASP A 253 13.79 -11.53 6.27
N ALA A 254 13.81 -11.45 4.93
CA ALA A 254 14.96 -10.95 4.18
C ALA A 254 15.29 -9.49 4.53
N LEU A 255 14.26 -8.63 4.62
CA LEU A 255 14.45 -7.22 4.95
C LEU A 255 14.99 -7.06 6.38
N ILE A 256 14.44 -7.77 7.35
CA ILE A 256 14.90 -7.74 8.76
C ILE A 256 16.36 -8.19 8.84
N SER A 257 16.68 -9.29 8.15
CA SER A 257 18.05 -9.84 8.12
C SER A 257 19.02 -8.86 7.45
N ALA A 258 18.63 -8.24 6.35
CA ALA A 258 19.44 -7.26 5.62
C ALA A 258 19.72 -6.00 6.46
N LEU A 259 18.69 -5.45 7.09
CA LEU A 259 18.81 -4.26 7.96
C LEU A 259 19.69 -4.53 9.18
N ASN A 260 19.60 -5.71 9.78
CA ASN A 260 20.49 -6.12 10.87
C ASN A 260 21.96 -6.27 10.43
N ARG A 261 22.20 -6.62 9.16
CA ARG A 261 23.54 -6.66 8.54
C ARG A 261 24.01 -5.29 8.05
N GLY A 262 23.14 -4.26 8.08
CA GLY A 262 23.43 -2.89 7.64
C GLY A 262 23.52 -2.72 6.11
N ARG A 263 22.91 -3.61 5.33
CA ARG A 263 22.82 -3.52 3.87
C ARG A 263 21.44 -3.94 3.34
N PRO A 264 20.57 -2.98 2.96
CA PRO A 264 20.77 -1.52 3.01
C PRO A 264 20.85 -1.00 4.45
N GLY A 265 21.43 0.20 4.63
CA GLY A 265 21.56 0.82 5.93
C GLY A 265 20.23 1.36 6.48
N LEU A 266 19.25 1.66 5.62
CA LEU A 266 17.96 2.24 5.99
C LEU A 266 16.80 1.58 5.24
N ALA A 267 15.61 1.59 5.86
CA ALA A 267 14.36 1.26 5.18
C ALA A 267 13.24 2.24 5.56
N ALA A 268 12.27 2.38 4.65
CA ALA A 268 11.00 3.06 4.91
C ALA A 268 9.86 2.21 4.33
N ILE A 269 8.98 1.72 5.21
CA ILE A 269 8.02 0.65 4.90
C ILE A 269 6.62 1.12 5.28
N ASP A 270 5.70 1.03 4.34
CA ASP A 270 4.28 1.35 4.55
C ASP A 270 3.38 0.10 4.56
N VAL A 271 3.94 -1.08 4.30
CA VAL A 271 3.18 -2.32 4.09
C VAL A 271 3.78 -3.50 4.87
N PHE A 272 2.93 -4.41 5.36
CA PHE A 272 3.34 -5.54 6.19
C PHE A 272 2.60 -6.81 5.76
N GLU A 273 3.20 -7.98 5.99
CA GLU A 273 2.62 -9.29 5.65
C GLU A 273 1.31 -9.56 6.40
N THR A 274 1.21 -9.04 7.63
CA THR A 274 -0.01 -9.10 8.44
C THR A 274 -0.40 -7.70 8.86
N GLU A 275 -1.57 -7.26 8.45
CA GLU A 275 -2.12 -5.94 8.78
C GLU A 275 -3.47 -6.06 9.50
N PRO A 276 -3.72 -5.27 10.58
CA PRO A 276 -2.80 -4.36 11.25
C PRO A 276 -1.58 -5.05 11.84
N ILE A 277 -0.42 -4.38 11.74
CA ILE A 277 0.83 -4.88 12.31
C ILE A 277 0.76 -4.96 13.84
N LEU A 278 1.34 -6.01 14.41
CA LEU A 278 1.44 -6.15 15.87
C LEU A 278 2.56 -5.27 16.44
N GLN A 279 2.34 -4.70 17.62
CA GLN A 279 3.30 -3.81 18.30
C GLN A 279 4.68 -4.46 18.54
N GLY A 280 4.73 -5.79 18.64
CA GLY A 280 5.98 -6.54 18.81
C GLY A 280 6.75 -6.83 17.52
N HIS A 281 6.30 -6.39 16.37
CA HIS A 281 6.93 -6.69 15.08
C HIS A 281 8.37 -6.20 15.01
N ALA A 282 9.27 -7.00 14.42
CA ALA A 282 10.71 -6.73 14.41
C ALA A 282 11.06 -5.39 13.73
N LEU A 283 10.42 -5.06 12.59
CA LEU A 283 10.67 -3.79 11.88
C LEU A 283 10.38 -2.55 12.74
N LEU A 284 9.39 -2.61 13.67
CA LEU A 284 9.08 -1.49 14.56
C LEU A 284 10.14 -1.25 15.63
N ARG A 285 11.03 -2.23 15.84
CA ARG A 285 12.13 -2.15 16.83
C ARG A 285 13.45 -1.70 16.23
N LEU A 286 13.54 -1.66 14.90
CA LEU A 286 14.75 -1.26 14.20
C LEU A 286 14.84 0.26 14.10
N GLU A 287 15.92 0.86 14.63
CA GLU A 287 16.17 2.30 14.53
C GLU A 287 16.42 2.77 13.07
N ASN A 288 16.86 1.85 12.22
CA ASN A 288 17.11 2.09 10.79
C ASN A 288 15.92 1.73 9.89
N CYS A 289 14.72 1.56 10.46
CA CYS A 289 13.49 1.34 9.72
C CYS A 289 12.42 2.36 10.12
N ILE A 290 11.89 3.10 9.14
CA ILE A 290 10.70 3.95 9.34
C ILE A 290 9.50 3.13 8.89
N CYS A 291 8.48 3.04 9.74
CA CYS A 291 7.24 2.31 9.46
C CYS A 291 6.05 3.25 9.51
N THR A 292 5.17 3.18 8.50
CA THR A 292 3.86 3.82 8.46
C THR A 292 2.76 2.77 8.28
N PRO A 293 1.54 2.99 8.81
CA PRO A 293 0.52 1.94 8.88
C PRO A 293 -0.34 1.85 7.61
N HIS A 294 0.29 1.56 6.47
CA HIS A 294 -0.32 1.38 5.15
C HIS A 294 -1.24 2.55 4.77
N ILE A 295 -0.66 3.75 4.76
CA ILE A 295 -1.37 5.01 4.51
C ILE A 295 -1.16 5.60 3.12
N GLY A 296 -0.55 4.87 2.19
CA GLY A 296 -0.26 5.35 0.83
C GLY A 296 -1.47 5.87 0.07
N TYR A 297 -2.67 5.43 0.40
CA TYR A 297 -3.93 5.88 -0.18
C TYR A 297 -4.81 6.68 0.79
N VAL A 298 -4.37 6.86 2.04
CA VAL A 298 -5.13 7.52 3.12
C VAL A 298 -4.91 9.03 3.03
N GLU A 299 -5.71 9.66 2.17
CA GLU A 299 -5.64 11.09 1.88
C GLU A 299 -7.05 11.54 1.43
N LYS A 300 -7.43 12.80 1.71
CA LYS A 300 -8.81 13.30 1.56
C LYS A 300 -9.34 13.15 0.14
N ASP A 301 -8.63 13.69 -0.85
CA ASP A 301 -9.13 13.73 -2.24
C ASP A 301 -9.21 12.31 -2.83
N ASN A 302 -8.28 11.44 -2.45
CA ASN A 302 -8.32 10.04 -2.85
C ASN A 302 -9.47 9.28 -2.15
N TYR A 303 -9.79 9.62 -0.91
CA TYR A 303 -10.96 9.05 -0.22
C TYR A 303 -12.27 9.53 -0.86
N GLU A 304 -12.37 10.81 -1.21
CA GLU A 304 -13.54 11.33 -1.96
C GLU A 304 -13.71 10.58 -3.30
N LEU A 305 -12.63 10.35 -4.03
CA LEU A 305 -12.64 9.58 -5.27
C LEU A 305 -13.05 8.12 -5.03
N TYR A 306 -12.45 7.46 -4.05
CA TYR A 306 -12.68 6.05 -3.74
C TYR A 306 -14.12 5.80 -3.27
N PHE A 307 -14.55 6.56 -2.27
CA PHE A 307 -15.88 6.38 -1.70
C PHE A 307 -16.95 6.93 -2.61
N GLY A 308 -16.68 8.02 -3.35
CA GLY A 308 -17.61 8.54 -4.35
C GLY A 308 -17.96 7.49 -5.39
N ALA A 309 -16.96 6.81 -5.96
CA ALA A 309 -17.17 5.72 -6.92
C ALA A 309 -17.83 4.49 -6.27
N ALA A 310 -17.43 4.12 -5.05
CA ALA A 310 -18.02 2.99 -4.35
C ALA A 310 -19.50 3.22 -4.01
N PHE A 311 -19.87 4.42 -3.61
CA PHE A 311 -21.26 4.79 -3.31
C PHE A 311 -22.11 4.87 -4.59
N ASP A 312 -21.56 5.37 -5.70
CA ASP A 312 -22.26 5.34 -6.99
C ASP A 312 -22.55 3.90 -7.42
N ASN A 313 -21.62 2.97 -7.24
CA ASN A 313 -21.85 1.54 -7.51
C ASN A 313 -22.99 0.98 -6.63
N VAL A 314 -23.03 1.34 -5.34
CA VAL A 314 -24.10 0.93 -4.43
C VAL A 314 -25.47 1.46 -4.90
N ILE A 315 -25.55 2.75 -5.20
CA ILE A 315 -26.79 3.41 -5.64
C ILE A 315 -27.27 2.81 -6.97
N ASN A 316 -26.37 2.63 -7.94
CA ASN A 316 -26.72 2.05 -9.22
C ASN A 316 -27.20 0.60 -9.07
N PHE A 317 -26.60 -0.18 -8.20
CA PHE A 317 -27.06 -1.53 -7.90
C PHE A 317 -28.48 -1.53 -7.28
N ILE A 318 -28.75 -0.63 -6.33
CA ILE A 318 -30.09 -0.48 -5.70
C ILE A 318 -31.14 -0.08 -6.73
N LYS A 319 -30.79 0.77 -7.70
CA LYS A 319 -31.68 1.22 -8.79
C LYS A 319 -31.86 0.18 -9.89
N GLY A 320 -31.21 -0.99 -9.82
CA GLY A 320 -31.30 -2.05 -10.84
C GLY A 320 -30.45 -1.81 -12.09
N THR A 321 -29.52 -0.85 -12.04
CA THR A 321 -28.57 -0.52 -13.13
C THR A 321 -27.13 -0.68 -12.66
N PRO A 322 -26.69 -1.90 -12.23
CA PRO A 322 -25.38 -2.12 -11.65
C PRO A 322 -24.24 -1.73 -12.62
N THR A 323 -23.23 -1.05 -12.11
CA THR A 323 -22.05 -0.59 -12.84
C THR A 323 -20.77 -1.16 -12.27
N ASN A 324 -19.72 -1.21 -13.11
CA ASN A 324 -18.36 -1.62 -12.72
C ASN A 324 -18.28 -3.03 -12.10
N ILE A 325 -19.20 -3.93 -12.46
CA ILE A 325 -19.24 -5.31 -11.95
C ILE A 325 -18.12 -6.13 -12.60
N VAL A 326 -17.27 -6.75 -11.77
CA VAL A 326 -16.16 -7.60 -12.24
C VAL A 326 -16.54 -9.07 -12.40
N ASN A 327 -17.68 -9.50 -11.84
CA ASN A 327 -18.21 -10.84 -11.94
C ASN A 327 -19.67 -10.85 -12.43
N PRO A 328 -19.95 -10.43 -13.68
CA PRO A 328 -21.31 -10.21 -14.19
C PRO A 328 -22.19 -11.46 -14.14
N GLY A 329 -21.62 -12.66 -14.16
CA GLY A 329 -22.37 -13.91 -13.97
C GLY A 329 -23.16 -13.98 -12.67
N ALA A 330 -22.73 -13.27 -11.61
CA ALA A 330 -23.46 -13.20 -10.35
C ALA A 330 -24.85 -12.59 -10.49
N LEU A 331 -25.05 -11.68 -11.44
CA LEU A 331 -26.36 -11.03 -11.68
C LEU A 331 -27.41 -11.97 -12.31
N GLN A 332 -26.98 -13.12 -12.81
CA GLN A 332 -27.85 -14.12 -13.45
C GLN A 332 -28.27 -15.23 -12.48
N VAL A 333 -27.67 -15.29 -11.31
CA VAL A 333 -27.97 -16.30 -10.28
C VAL A 333 -29.30 -15.94 -9.60
N ARG A 334 -30.30 -16.81 -9.71
CA ARG A 334 -31.55 -16.66 -8.94
C ARG A 334 -31.29 -17.05 -7.49
N ARG A 335 -31.63 -16.17 -6.57
CA ARG A 335 -31.54 -16.37 -5.12
C ARG A 335 -32.91 -16.62 -4.50
#